data_d989248ea9edc6640f75c3c6f812c55e
#
_entry.id   d989248ea9edc6640f75c3c6f812c55e
#
_cell.length_a   1.000
_cell.length_b   1.000
_cell.length_c   1.000
_cell.angle_alpha   90.00
_cell.angle_beta   90.00
_cell.angle_gamma   90.00
#
_symmetry.space_group_name_H-M   'P 1'
#
loop_
_entity.id
_entity.type
_entity.pdbx_description
1 polymer ?
#
loop_
_entity_poly.entity_id
_entity_poly.type
_entity_poly.pdbx_seq_one_letter_code
_entity_poly.pdbx_strand_id
1 'polypeptide(L)'
;MGSLSYPLSDPVYIDANILIYTVERVQPHMDALRGFWRWTNAQGLVVLTSELTVLESLVGPLKANNRRLEARFRRLLYQSANLRLIPVSRSVLERAAQLRAHTPALKTPDAIHAATALEAGAATFITNDAQFQQVSGLMVVAPRDLPTI
;
A
#
# COMPACT_ATOMS: atom_id res chain seq x y z
N MET A 1 2.96 31.25 -5.40
CA MET A 1 3.06 29.98 -4.68
C MET A 1 2.77 28.86 -5.63
N GLY A 2 3.78 28.13 -6.02
CA GLY A 2 3.61 26.98 -6.86
C GLY A 2 2.82 25.90 -6.11
N SER A 3 1.78 25.36 -6.74
CA SER A 3 1.19 24.13 -6.27
C SER A 3 2.30 23.08 -6.28
N LEU A 4 2.59 22.48 -5.14
CA LEU A 4 3.46 21.33 -5.07
C LEU A 4 2.78 20.22 -5.89
N SER A 5 3.16 20.10 -7.16
CA SER A 5 2.67 19.02 -7.96
C SER A 5 3.47 17.78 -7.57
N TYR A 6 2.84 16.95 -6.81
CA TYR A 6 3.36 15.64 -6.50
C TYR A 6 3.29 14.83 -7.80
N PRO A 7 4.39 14.17 -8.24
CA PRO A 7 4.41 13.54 -9.57
C PRO A 7 3.76 12.16 -9.62
N LEU A 8 2.95 11.79 -8.61
CA LEU A 8 2.34 10.48 -8.59
C LEU A 8 1.01 10.47 -9.34
N SER A 9 0.80 9.44 -10.15
CA SER A 9 -0.44 9.25 -10.89
C SER A 9 -1.45 8.48 -10.04
N ASP A 10 -2.66 9.01 -9.96
CA ASP A 10 -3.80 8.39 -9.30
C ASP A 10 -4.46 7.38 -10.25
N PRO A 11 -4.99 6.23 -9.77
CA PRO A 11 -5.05 5.81 -8.36
C PRO A 11 -3.72 5.27 -7.82
N VAL A 12 -3.48 5.49 -6.53
CA VAL A 12 -2.28 5.02 -5.84
C VAL A 12 -2.64 3.83 -4.95
N TYR A 13 -1.85 2.77 -5.06
CA TYR A 13 -1.95 1.57 -4.25
C TYR A 13 -0.76 1.48 -3.31
N ILE A 14 -0.99 1.05 -2.08
CA ILE A 14 0.07 0.77 -1.10
C ILE A 14 -0.03 -0.68 -0.63
N ASP A 15 1.11 -1.32 -0.39
CA ASP A 15 1.13 -2.63 0.28
C ASP A 15 1.04 -2.45 1.81
N ALA A 16 0.95 -3.56 2.54
CA ALA A 16 0.77 -3.53 3.99
C ALA A 16 1.92 -2.84 4.71
N ASN A 17 3.16 -2.99 4.24
CA ASN A 17 4.31 -2.41 4.91
C ASN A 17 4.27 -0.88 4.90
N ILE A 18 3.77 -0.27 3.84
CA ILE A 18 3.62 1.20 3.78
C ILE A 18 2.66 1.67 4.87
N LEU A 19 1.56 0.96 5.06
CA LEU A 19 0.61 1.25 6.14
C LEU A 19 1.26 1.07 7.51
N ILE A 20 2.00 -0.02 7.70
CA ILE A 20 2.69 -0.33 8.96
C ILE A 20 3.72 0.76 9.28
N TYR A 21 4.52 1.18 8.30
CA TYR A 21 5.48 2.27 8.50
C TYR A 21 4.79 3.56 8.94
N THR A 22 3.61 3.83 8.39
CA THR A 22 2.83 5.02 8.72
C THR A 22 2.33 4.98 10.16
N VAL A 23 1.68 3.88 10.56
CA VAL A 23 1.07 3.76 11.89
C VAL A 23 2.13 3.64 12.98
N GLU A 24 3.20 2.88 12.74
CA GLU A 24 4.26 2.67 13.71
C GLU A 24 5.37 3.71 13.61
N ARG A 25 5.27 4.64 12.66
CA ARG A 25 6.23 5.74 12.44
C ARG A 25 7.66 5.23 12.26
N VAL A 26 7.82 4.23 11.39
CA VAL A 26 9.12 3.61 11.14
C VAL A 26 9.98 4.52 10.26
N GLN A 27 11.11 4.98 10.81
CA GLN A 27 12.04 5.83 10.06
C GLN A 27 13.08 4.98 9.32
N PRO A 28 13.59 5.47 8.19
CA PRO A 28 13.34 6.79 7.55
C PRO A 28 12.07 6.85 6.72
N HIS A 29 11.33 5.76 6.60
CA HIS A 29 10.15 5.66 5.72
C HIS A 29 9.07 6.67 6.07
N MET A 30 8.83 6.90 7.37
CA MET A 30 7.78 7.81 7.80
C MET A 30 8.04 9.24 7.35
N ASP A 31 9.28 9.70 7.37
CA ASP A 31 9.61 11.06 6.89
C ASP A 31 9.24 11.23 5.41
N ALA A 32 9.53 10.21 4.59
CA ALA A 32 9.16 10.23 3.18
C ALA A 32 7.64 10.17 2.98
N LEU A 33 6.95 9.40 3.81
CA LEU A 33 5.50 9.19 3.68
C LEU A 33 4.66 10.36 4.17
N ARG A 34 5.20 11.24 5.02
CA ARG A 34 4.45 12.43 5.50
C ARG A 34 4.00 13.31 4.35
N GLY A 35 4.87 13.60 3.41
CA GLY A 35 4.53 14.38 2.23
C GLY A 35 3.48 13.71 1.39
N PHE A 36 3.60 12.39 1.21
CA PHE A 36 2.63 11.58 0.47
C PHE A 36 1.23 11.68 1.10
N TRP A 37 1.11 11.44 2.40
CA TRP A 37 -0.19 11.50 3.07
C TRP A 37 -0.75 12.92 3.07
N ARG A 38 0.10 13.93 3.23
CA ARG A 38 -0.32 15.33 3.15
C ARG A 38 -0.88 15.66 1.78
N TRP A 39 -0.21 15.20 0.74
CA TRP A 39 -0.65 15.39 -0.65
C TRP A 39 -2.00 14.72 -0.91
N THR A 40 -2.16 13.46 -0.53
CA THR A 40 -3.42 12.73 -0.75
C THR A 40 -4.58 13.39 -0.03
N ASN A 41 -4.36 13.85 1.21
CA ASN A 41 -5.37 14.56 1.98
C ASN A 41 -5.75 15.88 1.31
N ALA A 42 -4.78 16.65 0.88
CA ALA A 42 -5.01 17.96 0.24
C ALA A 42 -5.77 17.83 -1.07
N GLN A 43 -5.54 16.76 -1.82
CA GLN A 43 -6.19 16.51 -3.10
C GLN A 43 -7.51 15.73 -2.98
N GLY A 44 -7.86 15.29 -1.78
CA GLY A 44 -9.05 14.45 -1.57
C GLY A 44 -8.94 13.09 -2.24
N LEU A 45 -7.74 12.56 -2.39
CA LEU A 45 -7.51 11.28 -3.04
C LEU A 45 -7.74 10.12 -2.09
N VAL A 46 -8.20 9.00 -2.65
CA VAL A 46 -8.37 7.75 -1.92
C VAL A 46 -7.24 6.79 -2.29
N VAL A 47 -6.47 6.40 -1.30
CA VAL A 47 -5.38 5.43 -1.47
C VAL A 47 -5.96 4.02 -1.37
N LEU A 48 -5.52 3.14 -2.24
CA LEU A 48 -6.01 1.76 -2.32
C LEU A 48 -5.07 0.79 -1.63
N THR A 49 -5.62 -0.22 -0.99
CA THR A 49 -4.87 -1.37 -0.51
C THR A 49 -5.77 -2.60 -0.52
N SER A 50 -5.22 -3.78 -0.29
CA SER A 50 -5.99 -5.02 -0.24
C SER A 50 -6.59 -5.26 1.15
N GLU A 51 -7.71 -5.98 1.22
CA GLU A 51 -8.20 -6.53 2.49
C GLU A 51 -7.17 -7.44 3.17
N LEU A 52 -6.24 -8.02 2.40
CA LEU A 52 -5.12 -8.77 2.96
C LEU A 52 -4.29 -7.91 3.93
N THR A 53 -4.24 -6.61 3.70
CA THR A 53 -3.55 -5.66 4.58
C THR A 53 -4.12 -5.69 6.00
N VAL A 54 -5.40 -6.01 6.18
CA VAL A 54 -6.02 -6.17 7.49
C VAL A 54 -5.28 -7.25 8.30
N LEU A 55 -5.11 -8.42 7.70
CA LEU A 55 -4.40 -9.52 8.36
C LEU A 55 -2.94 -9.14 8.61
N GLU A 56 -2.26 -8.63 7.59
CA GLU A 56 -0.83 -8.34 7.67
C GLU A 56 -0.51 -7.22 8.67
N SER A 57 -1.44 -6.28 8.85
CA SER A 57 -1.28 -5.17 9.79
C SER A 57 -1.61 -5.56 11.23
N LEU A 58 -2.63 -6.40 11.43
CA LEU A 58 -3.14 -6.71 12.78
C LEU A 58 -2.39 -7.86 13.46
N VAL A 59 -1.71 -8.72 12.70
CA VAL A 59 -1.04 -9.88 13.28
C VAL A 59 0.03 -9.47 14.30
N GLY A 60 0.79 -8.42 14.03
CA GLY A 60 1.84 -7.92 14.93
C GLY A 60 1.31 -7.45 16.27
N PRO A 61 0.42 -6.44 16.31
CA PRO A 61 -0.13 -5.96 17.58
C PRO A 61 -0.94 -7.02 18.33
N LEU A 62 -1.65 -7.90 17.65
CA LEU A 62 -2.38 -9.00 18.31
C LEU A 62 -1.42 -9.98 18.95
N LYS A 63 -0.35 -10.35 18.25
CA LYS A 63 0.68 -11.26 18.77
C LYS A 63 1.40 -10.66 19.97
N ALA A 64 1.64 -9.35 19.96
CA ALA A 64 2.30 -8.64 21.04
C ALA A 64 1.34 -8.21 22.15
N ASN A 65 0.06 -8.48 22.03
CA ASN A 65 -0.99 -8.04 22.97
C ASN A 65 -0.98 -6.51 23.16
N ASN A 66 -0.64 -5.78 22.11
CA ASN A 66 -0.55 -4.33 22.12
C ASN A 66 -1.89 -3.71 21.66
N ARG A 67 -2.80 -3.51 22.60
CA ARG A 67 -4.15 -3.04 22.31
C ARG A 67 -4.19 -1.61 21.76
N ARG A 68 -3.27 -0.75 22.19
CA ARG A 68 -3.20 0.63 21.71
C ARG A 68 -2.82 0.66 20.23
N LEU A 69 -1.82 -0.12 19.86
CA LEU A 69 -1.37 -0.22 18.47
C LEU A 69 -2.45 -0.87 17.60
N GLU A 70 -3.09 -1.92 18.09
CA GLU A 70 -4.20 -2.57 17.40
C GLU A 70 -5.31 -1.55 17.09
N ALA A 71 -5.69 -0.74 18.07
CA ALA A 71 -6.74 0.28 17.90
C ALA A 71 -6.34 1.33 16.85
N ARG A 72 -5.06 1.70 16.80
CA ARG A 72 -4.57 2.66 15.80
C ARG A 72 -4.65 2.09 14.39
N PHE A 73 -4.28 0.82 14.20
CA PHE A 73 -4.43 0.17 12.90
C PHE A 73 -5.89 0.06 12.49
N ARG A 74 -6.78 -0.34 13.39
CA ARG A 74 -8.20 -0.47 13.08
C ARG A 74 -8.82 0.87 12.70
N ARG A 75 -8.42 1.95 13.37
CA ARG A 75 -8.91 3.29 13.03
C ARG A 75 -8.51 3.68 11.62
N LEU A 76 -7.26 3.46 11.25
CA LEU A 76 -6.79 3.81 9.90
C LEU A 76 -7.46 2.92 8.84
N LEU A 77 -7.55 1.63 9.09
CA LEU A 77 -8.12 0.68 8.14
C LEU A 77 -9.61 0.90 7.89
N TYR A 78 -10.39 1.20 8.94
CA TYR A 78 -11.85 1.17 8.86
C TYR A 78 -12.52 2.53 8.93
N GLN A 79 -11.82 3.56 9.43
CA GLN A 79 -12.43 4.88 9.64
C GLN A 79 -11.79 5.99 8.82
N SER A 80 -10.73 5.69 8.07
CA SER A 80 -10.09 6.70 7.24
C SER A 80 -10.86 6.88 5.94
N ALA A 81 -11.27 8.11 5.64
CA ALA A 81 -11.92 8.44 4.38
C ALA A 81 -10.96 8.35 3.18
N ASN A 82 -9.66 8.36 3.45
CA ASN A 82 -8.62 8.41 2.41
C ASN A 82 -8.02 7.03 2.10
N LEU A 83 -8.55 5.97 2.70
CA LEU A 83 -8.07 4.61 2.46
C LEU A 83 -9.23 3.71 2.09
N ARG A 84 -9.08 2.96 1.01
CA ARG A 84 -10.08 1.99 0.56
C ARG A 84 -9.48 0.60 0.54
N LEU A 85 -10.16 -0.34 1.21
CA LEU A 85 -9.80 -1.75 1.20
C LEU A 85 -10.49 -2.45 0.02
N ILE A 86 -9.72 -3.13 -0.80
CA ILE A 86 -10.22 -3.87 -1.97
C ILE A 86 -10.30 -5.34 -1.60
N PRO A 87 -11.45 -5.99 -1.81
CA PRO A 87 -11.63 -7.40 -1.47
C PRO A 87 -10.66 -8.32 -2.23
N VAL A 88 -10.24 -9.39 -1.58
CA VAL A 88 -9.49 -10.47 -2.20
C VAL A 88 -10.50 -11.38 -2.91
N SER A 89 -10.89 -10.98 -4.11
CA SER A 89 -11.88 -11.66 -4.92
C SER A 89 -11.28 -12.86 -5.65
N ARG A 90 -12.15 -13.69 -6.22
CA ARG A 90 -11.72 -14.79 -7.08
C ARG A 90 -10.91 -14.26 -8.27
N SER A 91 -11.35 -13.17 -8.88
CA SER A 91 -10.62 -12.54 -9.99
C SER A 91 -9.21 -12.13 -9.60
N VAL A 92 -9.05 -11.53 -8.41
CA VAL A 92 -7.74 -11.19 -7.86
C VAL A 92 -6.88 -12.45 -7.67
N LEU A 93 -7.47 -13.51 -7.11
CA LEU A 93 -6.73 -14.75 -6.85
C LEU A 93 -6.29 -15.44 -8.16
N GLU A 94 -7.12 -15.46 -9.17
CA GLU A 94 -6.76 -16.03 -10.46
C GLU A 94 -5.62 -15.23 -11.11
N ARG A 95 -5.68 -13.90 -11.03
CA ARG A 95 -4.61 -13.07 -11.54
C ARG A 95 -3.32 -13.25 -10.74
N ALA A 96 -3.42 -13.39 -9.43
CA ALA A 96 -2.27 -13.67 -8.58
C ALA A 96 -1.60 -15.00 -8.95
N ALA A 97 -2.40 -16.01 -9.28
CA ALA A 97 -1.89 -17.30 -9.74
C ALA A 97 -1.10 -17.15 -11.06
N GLN A 98 -1.62 -16.37 -12.00
CA GLN A 98 -0.91 -16.09 -13.26
C GLN A 98 0.42 -15.37 -13.01
N LEU A 99 0.40 -14.36 -12.12
CA LEU A 99 1.62 -13.63 -11.78
C LEU A 99 2.68 -14.54 -11.18
N ARG A 100 2.30 -15.41 -10.26
CA ARG A 100 3.25 -16.37 -9.66
C ARG A 100 3.78 -17.38 -10.67
N ALA A 101 2.95 -17.81 -11.58
CA ALA A 101 3.37 -18.76 -12.61
C ALA A 101 4.46 -18.18 -13.53
N HIS A 102 4.42 -16.87 -13.78
CA HIS A 102 5.37 -16.18 -14.64
C HIS A 102 6.50 -15.50 -13.88
N THR A 103 6.36 -15.31 -12.58
CA THR A 103 7.35 -14.66 -11.72
C THR A 103 7.53 -15.50 -10.45
N PRO A 104 8.31 -16.59 -10.50
CA PRO A 104 8.42 -17.54 -9.38
C PRO A 104 8.95 -16.94 -8.08
N ALA A 105 9.73 -15.85 -8.15
CA ALA A 105 10.24 -15.16 -6.96
C ALA A 105 9.16 -14.42 -6.18
N LEU A 106 8.00 -14.18 -6.80
CA LEU A 106 6.90 -13.45 -6.17
C LEU A 106 6.16 -14.38 -5.21
N LYS A 107 6.13 -14.02 -3.92
CA LYS A 107 5.43 -14.81 -2.89
C LYS A 107 3.92 -14.59 -2.99
N THR A 108 3.15 -15.49 -2.38
CA THR A 108 1.68 -15.43 -2.44
C THR A 108 1.10 -14.09 -1.95
N PRO A 109 1.50 -13.54 -0.79
CA PRO A 109 0.97 -12.22 -0.38
C PRO A 109 1.30 -11.13 -1.37
N ASP A 110 2.52 -11.12 -1.90
CA ASP A 110 2.95 -10.11 -2.87
C ASP A 110 2.16 -10.23 -4.18
N ALA A 111 1.92 -11.46 -4.64
CA ALA A 111 1.11 -11.70 -5.82
C ALA A 111 -0.32 -11.19 -5.65
N ILE A 112 -0.89 -11.34 -4.45
CA ILE A 112 -2.23 -10.84 -4.15
C ILE A 112 -2.25 -9.31 -4.18
N HIS A 113 -1.26 -8.65 -3.60
CA HIS A 113 -1.15 -7.19 -3.66
C HIS A 113 -1.00 -6.70 -5.10
N ALA A 114 -0.10 -7.30 -5.86
CA ALA A 114 0.13 -6.91 -7.25
C ALA A 114 -1.13 -7.12 -8.10
N ALA A 115 -1.80 -8.27 -7.96
CA ALA A 115 -3.03 -8.56 -8.67
C ALA A 115 -4.15 -7.59 -8.30
N THR A 116 -4.28 -7.27 -7.01
CA THR A 116 -5.28 -6.30 -6.53
C THR A 116 -5.07 -4.94 -7.18
N ALA A 117 -3.82 -4.47 -7.19
CA ALA A 117 -3.47 -3.19 -7.79
C ALA A 117 -3.78 -3.16 -9.30
N LEU A 118 -3.41 -4.23 -10.02
CA LEU A 118 -3.67 -4.34 -11.45
C LEU A 118 -5.17 -4.37 -11.77
N GLU A 119 -5.94 -5.18 -11.02
CA GLU A 119 -7.39 -5.27 -11.21
C GLU A 119 -8.10 -3.94 -10.90
N ALA A 120 -7.57 -3.19 -9.93
CA ALA A 120 -8.14 -1.89 -9.56
C ALA A 120 -7.69 -0.76 -10.49
N GLY A 121 -6.81 -1.02 -11.45
CA GLY A 121 -6.31 0.00 -12.36
C GLY A 121 -5.39 1.01 -11.69
N ALA A 122 -4.65 0.61 -10.66
CA ALA A 122 -3.73 1.51 -9.97
C ALA A 122 -2.63 1.99 -10.92
N ALA A 123 -2.43 3.30 -10.96
CA ALA A 123 -1.39 3.91 -11.79
C ALA A 123 -0.04 3.97 -11.08
N THR A 124 -0.04 3.95 -9.75
CA THR A 124 1.17 3.98 -8.92
C THR A 124 1.07 2.93 -7.83
N PHE A 125 2.16 2.20 -7.59
CA PHE A 125 2.25 1.17 -6.55
C PHE A 125 3.41 1.52 -5.63
N ILE A 126 3.13 1.90 -4.39
CA ILE A 126 4.17 2.28 -3.42
C ILE A 126 4.52 1.06 -2.57
N THR A 127 5.77 0.68 -2.59
CA THR A 127 6.32 -0.45 -1.83
C THR A 127 7.79 -0.24 -1.56
N ASN A 128 8.28 -0.84 -0.48
CA ASN A 128 9.71 -0.90 -0.21
C ASN A 128 10.35 -2.20 -0.72
N ASP A 129 9.58 -3.07 -1.35
CA ASP A 129 10.05 -4.35 -1.86
C ASP A 129 10.33 -4.26 -3.36
N ALA A 130 11.61 -4.34 -3.73
CA ALA A 130 12.05 -4.23 -5.13
C ALA A 130 11.54 -5.37 -6.02
N GLN A 131 11.09 -6.48 -5.45
CA GLN A 131 10.59 -7.61 -6.24
C GLN A 131 9.36 -7.26 -7.07
N PHE A 132 8.56 -6.28 -6.63
CA PHE A 132 7.40 -5.82 -7.38
C PHE A 132 7.76 -5.18 -8.73
N GLN A 133 8.99 -4.72 -8.91
CA GLN A 133 9.45 -4.16 -10.19
C GLN A 133 9.44 -5.19 -11.31
N GLN A 134 9.44 -6.48 -10.98
CA GLN A 134 9.36 -7.56 -11.96
C GLN A 134 7.94 -7.75 -12.52
N VAL A 135 6.95 -7.13 -11.91
CA VAL A 135 5.55 -7.29 -12.31
C VAL A 135 5.23 -6.28 -13.42
N SER A 136 4.90 -6.81 -14.61
CA SER A 136 4.51 -6.00 -15.75
C SER A 136 3.22 -5.22 -15.45
N GLY A 137 3.19 -3.95 -15.82
CA GLY A 137 2.00 -3.11 -15.65
C GLY A 137 1.93 -2.37 -14.32
N LEU A 138 2.88 -2.59 -13.39
CA LEU A 138 2.97 -1.82 -12.16
C LEU A 138 4.03 -0.73 -12.31
N MET A 139 3.66 0.51 -11.96
CA MET A 139 4.64 1.58 -11.77
C MET A 139 5.01 1.63 -10.29
N VAL A 140 6.14 1.01 -9.96
CA VAL A 140 6.59 0.85 -8.58
C VAL A 140 7.41 2.05 -8.13
N VAL A 141 7.05 2.61 -6.96
CA VAL A 141 7.76 3.74 -6.35
C VAL A 141 8.11 3.34 -4.91
N ALA A 142 9.39 3.45 -4.56
CA ALA A 142 9.83 3.22 -3.20
C ALA A 142 9.62 4.48 -2.34
N PRO A 143 9.43 4.35 -1.01
CA PRO A 143 9.28 5.53 -0.14
C PRO A 143 10.41 6.56 -0.29
N ARG A 144 11.66 6.09 -0.43
CA ARG A 144 12.82 6.98 -0.59
C ARG A 144 12.77 7.81 -1.87
N ASP A 145 11.99 7.39 -2.87
CA ASP A 145 11.88 8.09 -4.15
C ASP A 145 10.67 9.04 -4.20
N LEU A 146 9.90 9.10 -3.10
CA LEU A 146 8.80 10.05 -2.99
C LEU A 146 9.33 11.47 -2.87
N PRO A 147 8.61 12.45 -3.46
CA PRO A 147 9.02 13.84 -3.33
C PRO A 147 9.05 14.27 -1.87
N THR A 148 10.05 15.04 -1.50
CA THR A 148 10.11 15.73 -0.21
C THR A 148 9.38 17.06 -0.31
N ILE A 149 8.60 17.36 0.71
CA ILE A 149 7.88 18.63 0.82
C ILE A 149 8.48 19.44 1.96
#